data_dc8e7bdf54bdfec6954d2a80fc288587
#
_entry.id   dc8e7bdf54bdfec6954d2a80fc288587
#
_cell.length_a   1.000
_cell.length_b   1.000
_cell.length_c   1.000
_cell.angle_alpha   90.00
_cell.angle_beta   90.00
_cell.angle_gamma   90.00
#
_symmetry.space_group_name_H-M   'P 1'
#
loop_
_entity.id
_entity.type
_entity.pdbx_description
1 polymer ?
#
loop_
_entity_poly.entity_id
_entity_poly.type
_entity_poly.pdbx_seq_one_letter_code
_entity_poly.pdbx_strand_id
1 'polypeptide(L)'
;MRKKNLIFFGLLFFGLAANAQNKILDPVDYVNPLMGTQSVHSLSNGNTYPAIARPWGMNFWTPQTGEMGDGWIYTYTAEKIRGFKQTHQPSPWMNDYGQFSIMPVTGKLVFTEQERASWFSHKAEIVKPYYYSVYLADYDVTTEITTTERAAHFQITFPENEQSSIVIDAFDKGSYIKIIPSENKIIGYTTRNSEGVPDNFKNYFVLLFDKPFATNYTWHDKILEKNKLELTNDHVGAVVGF
;
A
#
# COMPACT_ATOMS: atom_id res chain seq x y z
N MET A 1 21.97 54.95 64.84
CA MET A 1 22.57 53.67 64.40
C MET A 1 21.52 52.83 63.66
N ARG A 2 21.60 52.80 62.34
CA ARG A 2 20.62 52.00 61.50
C ARG A 2 21.33 50.69 61.06
N LYS A 3 20.81 49.56 61.54
CA LYS A 3 21.28 48.23 61.09
C LYS A 3 20.72 47.94 59.69
N LYS A 4 21.60 47.70 58.71
CA LYS A 4 21.24 47.22 57.39
C LYS A 4 21.18 45.70 57.46
N ASN A 5 19.99 45.13 57.21
CA ASN A 5 19.83 43.70 57.01
C ASN A 5 20.18 43.35 55.57
N LEU A 6 21.19 42.51 55.37
CA LEU A 6 21.61 41.96 54.10
C LEU A 6 20.83 40.64 53.90
N ILE A 7 19.90 40.68 52.92
CA ILE A 7 19.16 39.44 52.52
C ILE A 7 20.00 38.77 51.46
N PHE A 8 20.50 37.55 51.78
CA PHE A 8 21.23 36.70 50.86
C PHE A 8 20.22 35.88 50.05
N PHE A 9 20.04 36.17 48.75
CA PHE A 9 19.20 35.40 47.83
C PHE A 9 20.07 34.28 47.28
N GLY A 10 19.91 33.07 47.83
CA GLY A 10 20.52 31.85 47.28
C GLY A 10 19.76 31.40 46.05
N LEU A 11 20.33 31.53 44.86
CA LEU A 11 19.85 30.90 43.61
C LEU A 11 20.16 29.43 43.66
N LEU A 12 19.13 28.60 43.92
CA LEU A 12 19.19 27.16 43.68
C LEU A 12 19.11 26.90 42.16
N PHE A 13 20.22 26.60 41.50
CA PHE A 13 20.25 26.05 40.18
C PHE A 13 19.86 24.54 40.25
N PHE A 14 18.62 24.21 39.98
CA PHE A 14 18.25 22.84 39.68
C PHE A 14 18.73 22.51 38.26
N GLY A 15 19.86 21.85 38.15
CA GLY A 15 20.35 21.25 36.92
C GLY A 15 19.41 20.11 36.53
N LEU A 16 18.51 20.34 35.57
CA LEU A 16 17.81 19.29 34.84
C LEU A 16 18.84 18.54 34.01
N ALA A 17 19.38 17.45 34.57
CA ALA A 17 20.15 16.47 33.79
C ALA A 17 19.12 15.79 32.84
N ALA A 18 18.98 16.31 31.63
CA ALA A 18 18.30 15.62 30.54
C ALA A 18 19.11 14.36 30.22
N ASN A 19 18.69 13.24 30.77
CA ASN A 19 19.16 11.94 30.31
C ASN A 19 18.66 11.76 28.87
N ALA A 20 19.46 12.19 27.91
CA ALA A 20 19.30 11.74 26.52
C ALA A 20 19.67 10.26 26.51
N GLN A 21 18.69 9.40 26.76
CA GLN A 21 18.83 7.98 26.44
C GLN A 21 19.04 7.91 24.93
N ASN A 22 20.28 7.64 24.52
CA ASN A 22 20.56 7.20 23.17
C ASN A 22 19.75 5.92 22.95
N LYS A 23 18.58 6.05 22.29
CA LYS A 23 17.80 4.91 21.86
C LYS A 23 18.68 4.11 20.90
N ILE A 24 19.19 2.98 21.36
CA ILE A 24 19.87 2.04 20.47
C ILE A 24 18.82 1.60 19.46
N LEU A 25 19.01 1.99 18.20
CA LEU A 25 18.11 1.59 17.11
C LEU A 25 18.30 0.09 16.87
N ASP A 26 17.20 -0.60 16.59
CA ASP A 26 17.25 -1.96 16.08
C ASP A 26 18.00 -1.96 14.72
N PRO A 27 18.84 -2.96 14.41
CA PRO A 27 19.53 -3.04 13.12
C PRO A 27 18.60 -2.86 11.91
N VAL A 28 17.34 -3.30 11.98
CA VAL A 28 16.34 -3.11 10.93
C VAL A 28 15.97 -1.64 10.69
N ASP A 29 16.17 -0.77 11.67
CA ASP A 29 15.90 0.67 11.54
C ASP A 29 16.92 1.41 10.66
N TYR A 30 18.08 0.79 10.40
CA TYR A 30 19.09 1.32 9.48
C TYR A 30 18.84 0.93 8.02
N VAL A 31 17.88 0.04 7.76
CA VAL A 31 17.51 -0.35 6.39
C VAL A 31 16.64 0.74 5.79
N ASN A 32 17.05 1.26 4.65
CA ASN A 32 16.24 2.19 3.85
C ASN A 32 15.67 1.49 2.62
N PRO A 33 14.40 1.05 2.63
CA PRO A 33 13.77 0.37 1.49
C PRO A 33 13.58 1.25 0.25
N LEU A 34 13.73 2.58 0.39
CA LEU A 34 13.65 3.50 -0.74
C LEU A 34 14.97 3.62 -1.53
N MET A 35 16.06 3.02 -1.03
CA MET A 35 17.35 3.06 -1.72
C MET A 35 17.26 2.32 -3.06
N GLY A 36 17.69 2.96 -4.14
CA GLY A 36 17.66 2.41 -5.49
C GLY A 36 16.29 2.46 -6.18
N THR A 37 15.29 3.12 -5.59
CA THR A 37 13.91 3.17 -6.13
C THR A 37 13.69 4.32 -7.14
N GLN A 38 14.65 5.21 -7.32
CA GLN A 38 14.61 6.21 -8.38
C GLN A 38 15.17 5.63 -9.68
N SER A 39 14.41 4.74 -10.28
CA SER A 39 14.77 4.07 -11.54
C SER A 39 13.79 4.42 -12.63
N VAL A 40 14.31 4.58 -13.82
CA VAL A 40 13.55 4.67 -15.06
C VAL A 40 14.19 3.75 -16.10
N HIS A 41 13.45 3.31 -17.10
CA HIS A 41 13.93 2.37 -18.11
C HIS A 41 15.28 2.76 -18.75
N SER A 42 15.51 4.07 -18.92
CA SER A 42 16.76 4.61 -19.49
C SER A 42 17.95 4.62 -18.53
N LEU A 43 17.72 4.50 -17.23
CA LEU A 43 18.75 4.68 -16.21
C LEU A 43 18.98 3.42 -15.40
N SER A 44 18.59 2.33 -15.62
CA SER A 44 18.71 1.02 -14.93
C SER A 44 19.58 1.01 -13.62
N ASN A 45 19.59 2.12 -12.89
CA ASN A 45 20.30 2.29 -11.63
C ASN A 45 19.39 1.89 -10.48
N GLY A 46 19.85 0.93 -9.66
CA GLY A 46 19.11 0.43 -8.51
C GLY A 46 18.06 -0.63 -8.88
N ASN A 47 17.10 -0.32 -9.73
CA ASN A 47 16.06 -1.25 -10.19
C ASN A 47 15.34 -1.97 -9.06
N THR A 48 14.95 -1.20 -8.03
CA THR A 48 14.26 -1.72 -6.85
C THR A 48 12.98 -0.96 -6.60
N TYR A 49 12.14 -1.49 -5.75
CA TYR A 49 10.97 -0.83 -5.19
C TYR A 49 10.92 -1.06 -3.68
N PRO A 50 10.18 -0.25 -2.90
CA PRO A 50 10.09 -0.43 -1.46
C PRO A 50 9.27 -1.69 -1.15
N ALA A 51 9.94 -2.84 -1.10
CA ALA A 51 9.32 -4.12 -0.83
C ALA A 51 9.02 -4.26 0.66
N ILE A 52 7.74 -4.38 1.01
CA ILE A 52 7.27 -4.70 2.35
C ILE A 52 7.06 -6.21 2.41
N ALA A 53 7.92 -6.91 3.16
CA ALA A 53 7.92 -8.35 3.23
C ALA A 53 8.59 -8.85 4.51
N ARG A 54 8.39 -10.13 4.83
CA ARG A 54 9.26 -10.83 5.78
C ARG A 54 10.41 -11.51 5.03
N PRO A 55 11.57 -11.68 5.68
CA PRO A 55 12.65 -12.49 5.10
C PRO A 55 12.11 -13.88 4.70
N TRP A 56 12.41 -14.29 3.47
CA TRP A 56 11.98 -15.57 2.88
C TRP A 56 10.44 -15.69 2.71
N GLY A 57 9.72 -14.58 2.82
CA GLY A 57 8.29 -14.54 2.54
C GLY A 57 7.99 -14.80 1.07
N MET A 58 6.78 -15.29 0.81
CA MET A 58 6.28 -15.58 -0.54
C MET A 58 5.39 -14.47 -1.07
N ASN A 59 5.29 -13.35 -0.34
CA ASN A 59 4.45 -12.24 -0.73
C ASN A 59 5.11 -10.93 -0.34
N PHE A 60 5.31 -10.08 -1.34
CA PHE A 60 5.87 -8.74 -1.21
C PHE A 60 4.79 -7.74 -1.58
N TRP A 61 4.74 -6.63 -0.85
CA TRP A 61 3.81 -5.54 -1.16
C TRP A 61 4.58 -4.27 -1.39
N THR A 62 4.05 -3.43 -2.28
CA THR A 62 4.66 -2.14 -2.61
C THR A 62 3.58 -1.15 -3.04
N PRO A 63 3.73 0.15 -2.76
CA PRO A 63 2.91 1.15 -3.43
C PRO A 63 3.19 1.09 -4.95
N GLN A 64 2.13 1.22 -5.73
CA GLN A 64 2.17 1.24 -7.18
C GLN A 64 2.10 2.70 -7.66
N THR A 65 3.16 3.21 -8.27
CA THR A 65 3.19 4.53 -8.92
C THR A 65 3.15 4.42 -10.44
N GLY A 66 3.66 3.32 -11.00
CA GLY A 66 3.60 2.99 -12.42
C GLY A 66 2.24 2.44 -12.87
N GLU A 67 2.07 2.29 -14.16
CA GLU A 67 0.86 1.71 -14.76
C GLU A 67 0.92 0.18 -14.78
N MET A 68 -0.23 -0.45 -14.97
CA MET A 68 -0.33 -1.88 -15.19
C MET A 68 0.50 -2.26 -16.43
N GLY A 69 1.38 -3.26 -16.28
CA GLY A 69 2.30 -3.64 -17.35
C GLY A 69 3.64 -2.93 -17.33
N ASP A 70 3.76 -1.85 -16.57
CA ASP A 70 5.04 -1.21 -16.34
C ASP A 70 5.93 -2.11 -15.47
N GLY A 71 7.15 -2.37 -15.93
CA GLY A 71 8.18 -3.05 -15.13
C GLY A 71 8.62 -2.22 -13.92
N TRP A 72 8.52 -0.90 -14.03
CA TRP A 72 8.84 0.06 -12.96
C TRP A 72 7.62 0.30 -12.08
N ILE A 73 7.35 -0.62 -11.18
CA ILE A 73 6.17 -0.61 -10.30
C ILE A 73 6.12 0.64 -9.43
N TYR A 74 7.29 1.10 -9.00
CA TYR A 74 7.46 2.26 -8.14
C TYR A 74 8.65 3.10 -8.62
N THR A 75 8.47 4.41 -8.65
CA THR A 75 9.55 5.38 -8.91
C THR A 75 9.49 6.45 -7.83
N TYR A 76 10.61 6.70 -7.16
CA TYR A 76 10.70 7.65 -6.04
C TYR A 76 10.23 9.07 -6.39
N THR A 77 10.45 9.53 -7.62
CA THR A 77 10.05 10.86 -8.07
C THR A 77 8.58 10.95 -8.48
N ALA A 78 7.82 9.85 -8.45
CA ALA A 78 6.40 9.90 -8.73
C ALA A 78 5.64 10.57 -7.58
N GLU A 79 4.58 11.28 -7.93
CA GLU A 79 3.78 12.07 -6.99
C GLU A 79 2.43 11.44 -6.67
N LYS A 80 2.07 10.32 -7.35
CA LYS A 80 0.79 9.64 -7.16
C LYS A 80 0.94 8.15 -6.97
N ILE A 81 0.16 7.60 -6.04
CA ILE A 81 -0.05 6.17 -5.84
C ILE A 81 -1.36 5.77 -6.51
N ARG A 82 -1.35 4.67 -7.27
CA ARG A 82 -2.49 4.10 -7.99
C ARG A 82 -3.10 2.89 -7.31
N GLY A 83 -2.40 2.35 -6.31
CA GLY A 83 -2.77 1.18 -5.53
C GLY A 83 -1.61 0.65 -4.71
N PHE A 84 -1.88 -0.39 -3.94
CA PHE A 84 -0.88 -1.19 -3.25
C PHE A 84 -0.89 -2.55 -3.91
N LYS A 85 0.25 -2.93 -4.48
CA LYS A 85 0.37 -4.07 -5.36
C LYS A 85 1.07 -5.22 -4.66
N GLN A 86 0.49 -6.42 -4.75
CA GLN A 86 1.22 -7.62 -4.45
C GLN A 86 2.20 -7.90 -5.60
N THR A 87 3.40 -8.34 -5.25
CA THR A 87 4.46 -8.66 -6.19
C THR A 87 5.25 -9.86 -5.69
N HIS A 88 5.86 -10.61 -6.59
CA HIS A 88 6.62 -11.83 -6.27
C HIS A 88 8.09 -11.71 -6.66
N GLN A 89 8.45 -10.62 -7.33
CA GLN A 89 9.79 -10.40 -7.82
C GLN A 89 10.30 -9.02 -7.40
N PRO A 90 11.32 -8.94 -6.55
CA PRO A 90 11.83 -7.66 -6.02
C PRO A 90 12.67 -6.88 -7.03
N SER A 91 12.55 -7.14 -8.33
CA SER A 91 13.21 -6.40 -9.39
C SER A 91 12.22 -5.93 -10.45
N PRO A 92 12.17 -4.64 -10.76
CA PRO A 92 11.29 -4.13 -11.81
C PRO A 92 11.81 -4.40 -13.23
N TRP A 93 13.00 -4.95 -13.38
CA TRP A 93 13.60 -5.22 -14.68
C TRP A 93 12.82 -6.23 -15.53
N MET A 94 12.28 -7.24 -14.91
CA MET A 94 11.34 -8.17 -15.51
C MET A 94 9.97 -7.92 -14.91
N ASN A 95 8.92 -7.97 -15.73
CA ASN A 95 7.57 -7.94 -15.19
C ASN A 95 7.36 -9.06 -14.18
N ASP A 96 6.44 -8.85 -13.27
CA ASP A 96 6.14 -9.76 -12.19
C ASP A 96 5.09 -10.81 -12.58
N TYR A 97 4.86 -11.76 -11.70
CA TYR A 97 3.94 -12.88 -11.87
C TYR A 97 2.77 -12.78 -10.89
N GLY A 98 1.56 -12.93 -11.39
CA GLY A 98 0.37 -13.05 -10.55
C GLY A 98 0.08 -11.81 -9.70
N GLN A 99 0.13 -10.64 -10.29
CA GLN A 99 -0.06 -9.36 -9.62
C GLN A 99 -1.53 -9.02 -9.46
N PHE A 100 -1.88 -8.39 -8.36
CA PHE A 100 -3.13 -7.67 -8.18
C PHE A 100 -2.90 -6.47 -7.25
N SER A 101 -3.81 -5.49 -7.26
CA SER A 101 -3.68 -4.31 -6.40
C SER A 101 -4.95 -3.98 -5.63
N ILE A 102 -4.77 -3.23 -4.55
CA ILE A 102 -5.82 -2.74 -3.65
C ILE A 102 -5.65 -1.23 -3.53
N MET A 103 -6.75 -0.46 -3.68
CA MET A 103 -6.72 0.98 -3.51
C MET A 103 -7.93 1.46 -2.73
N PRO A 104 -7.77 2.07 -1.54
CA PRO A 104 -8.84 2.74 -0.84
C PRO A 104 -9.15 4.09 -1.50
N VAL A 105 -10.42 4.40 -1.61
CA VAL A 105 -10.93 5.63 -2.20
C VAL A 105 -12.13 6.16 -1.40
N THR A 106 -12.36 7.47 -1.43
CA THR A 106 -13.54 8.12 -0.83
C THR A 106 -14.25 9.02 -1.84
N GLY A 107 -15.51 9.31 -1.60
CA GLY A 107 -16.29 10.19 -2.45
C GLY A 107 -16.71 9.53 -3.75
N LYS A 108 -16.39 10.13 -4.89
CA LYS A 108 -16.81 9.59 -6.20
C LYS A 108 -16.29 8.17 -6.42
N LEU A 109 -17.17 7.30 -6.90
CA LEU A 109 -16.79 5.95 -7.30
C LEU A 109 -15.86 5.99 -8.51
N VAL A 110 -14.61 5.63 -8.29
CA VAL A 110 -13.56 5.51 -9.31
C VAL A 110 -12.89 4.15 -9.18
N PHE A 111 -12.48 3.53 -10.28
CA PHE A 111 -11.88 2.20 -10.26
C PHE A 111 -10.76 1.99 -11.28
N THR A 112 -10.69 2.81 -12.33
CA THR A 112 -9.56 2.73 -13.28
C THR A 112 -8.27 3.24 -12.64
N GLU A 113 -7.13 2.73 -13.08
CA GLU A 113 -5.81 3.13 -12.52
C GLU A 113 -5.57 4.64 -12.56
N GLN A 114 -5.99 5.30 -13.63
CA GLN A 114 -5.79 6.73 -13.81
C GLN A 114 -6.69 7.55 -12.88
N GLU A 115 -7.98 7.14 -12.75
CA GLU A 115 -8.95 7.88 -11.96
C GLU A 115 -8.74 7.71 -10.46
N ARG A 116 -8.30 6.52 -10.02
CA ARG A 116 -8.07 6.21 -8.59
C ARG A 116 -6.72 6.69 -8.05
N ALA A 117 -5.84 7.21 -8.91
CA ALA A 117 -4.52 7.67 -8.49
C ALA A 117 -4.62 8.87 -7.55
N SER A 118 -3.94 8.79 -6.41
CA SER A 118 -3.93 9.83 -5.36
C SER A 118 -2.55 10.41 -5.16
N TRP A 119 -2.50 11.73 -4.95
CA TRP A 119 -1.30 12.40 -4.48
C TRP A 119 -0.85 11.88 -3.13
N PHE A 120 0.45 11.79 -2.94
CA PHE A 120 1.09 11.47 -1.67
C PHE A 120 2.37 12.28 -1.48
N SER A 121 2.95 12.20 -0.31
CA SER A 121 4.21 12.86 0.00
C SER A 121 5.11 11.94 0.79
N HIS A 122 6.39 11.86 0.42
CA HIS A 122 7.42 11.14 1.20
C HIS A 122 7.59 11.68 2.62
N LYS A 123 7.14 12.91 2.91
CA LYS A 123 7.12 13.46 4.28
C LYS A 123 6.03 12.85 5.16
N ALA A 124 5.01 12.27 4.53
CA ALA A 124 3.88 11.58 5.18
C ALA A 124 3.90 10.08 4.87
N GLU A 125 5.05 9.54 4.50
CA GLU A 125 5.28 8.14 4.17
C GLU A 125 6.24 7.54 5.21
N ILE A 126 5.91 6.36 5.72
CA ILE A 126 6.79 5.56 6.57
C ILE A 126 7.11 4.28 5.83
N VAL A 127 8.38 4.04 5.57
CA VAL A 127 8.84 2.86 4.83
C VAL A 127 9.83 2.08 5.67
N LYS A 128 9.45 0.87 6.06
CA LYS A 128 10.28 -0.11 6.74
C LYS A 128 10.22 -1.43 5.97
N PRO A 129 11.18 -2.32 6.09
CA PRO A 129 11.12 -3.61 5.40
C PRO A 129 9.86 -4.44 5.71
N TYR A 130 9.28 -4.25 6.87
CA TYR A 130 8.14 -4.99 7.40
C TYR A 130 6.86 -4.18 7.56
N TYR A 131 6.90 -2.87 7.30
CA TYR A 131 5.78 -1.95 7.53
C TYR A 131 5.82 -0.79 6.56
N TYR A 132 4.68 -0.44 6.04
CA TYR A 132 4.46 0.72 5.20
C TYR A 132 3.26 1.52 5.69
N SER A 133 3.36 2.83 5.68
CA SER A 133 2.24 3.74 5.93
C SER A 133 2.32 4.94 5.02
N VAL A 134 1.18 5.37 4.48
CA VAL A 134 1.10 6.58 3.65
C VAL A 134 -0.27 7.23 3.77
N TYR A 135 -0.28 8.55 3.68
CA TYR A 135 -1.50 9.36 3.55
C TYR A 135 -1.79 9.64 2.07
N LEU A 136 -2.99 9.29 1.63
CA LEU A 136 -3.51 9.49 0.28
C LEU A 136 -4.34 10.79 0.25
N ALA A 137 -3.76 11.85 -0.29
CA ALA A 137 -4.27 13.21 -0.13
C ALA A 137 -5.61 13.47 -0.87
N ASP A 138 -5.83 12.82 -2.02
CA ASP A 138 -7.09 13.00 -2.77
C ASP A 138 -8.30 12.35 -2.08
N TYR A 139 -8.05 11.42 -1.14
CA TYR A 139 -9.09 10.65 -0.45
C TYR A 139 -9.15 10.89 1.05
N ASP A 140 -8.20 11.64 1.63
CA ASP A 140 -8.06 11.81 3.08
C ASP A 140 -7.97 10.45 3.82
N VAL A 141 -7.23 9.50 3.24
CA VAL A 141 -7.11 8.13 3.74
C VAL A 141 -5.68 7.84 4.16
N THR A 142 -5.50 7.25 5.34
CA THR A 142 -4.23 6.64 5.72
C THR A 142 -4.31 5.14 5.49
N THR A 143 -3.32 4.60 4.78
CA THR A 143 -3.16 3.16 4.54
C THR A 143 -1.90 2.66 5.21
N GLU A 144 -2.03 1.59 5.99
CA GLU A 144 -0.94 0.91 6.66
C GLU A 144 -0.89 -0.56 6.23
N ILE A 145 0.31 -1.08 5.99
CA ILE A 145 0.53 -2.44 5.49
C ILE A 145 1.62 -3.12 6.31
N THR A 146 1.36 -4.32 6.75
CA THR A 146 2.38 -5.25 7.29
C THR A 146 2.16 -6.64 6.72
N THR A 147 3.20 -7.48 6.73
CA THR A 147 3.16 -8.77 6.07
C THR A 147 3.56 -9.91 6.99
N THR A 148 3.02 -11.07 6.68
CA THR A 148 3.53 -12.37 7.14
C THR A 148 4.25 -13.06 5.98
N GLU A 149 4.61 -14.33 6.13
CA GLU A 149 5.25 -15.08 5.04
C GLU A 149 4.35 -15.26 3.80
N ARG A 150 3.01 -15.29 3.98
CA ARG A 150 2.05 -15.61 2.91
C ARG A 150 0.83 -14.69 2.87
N ALA A 151 0.69 -13.78 3.83
CA ALA A 151 -0.45 -12.89 3.92
C ALA A 151 0.00 -11.46 4.24
N ALA A 152 -0.85 -10.50 3.97
CA ALA A 152 -0.68 -9.11 4.39
C ALA A 152 -1.88 -8.66 5.22
N HIS A 153 -1.64 -7.78 6.15
CA HIS A 153 -2.67 -7.06 6.88
C HIS A 153 -2.65 -5.60 6.44
N PHE A 154 -3.82 -5.12 6.03
CA PHE A 154 -4.07 -3.73 5.71
C PHE A 154 -4.90 -3.12 6.83
N GLN A 155 -4.46 -1.99 7.35
CA GLN A 155 -5.27 -1.10 8.16
C GLN A 155 -5.54 0.16 7.35
N ILE A 156 -6.81 0.45 7.09
CA ILE A 156 -7.22 1.59 6.29
C ILE A 156 -8.06 2.49 7.16
N THR A 157 -7.58 3.71 7.39
CA THR A 157 -8.28 4.73 8.16
C THR A 157 -8.92 5.71 7.19
N PHE A 158 -10.24 5.62 7.08
CA PHE A 158 -11.06 6.54 6.29
C PHE A 158 -11.46 7.75 7.12
N PRO A 159 -11.65 8.94 6.49
CA PRO A 159 -12.37 10.03 7.13
C PRO A 159 -13.82 9.64 7.38
N GLU A 160 -14.53 10.40 8.19
CA GLU A 160 -15.98 10.25 8.32
C GLU A 160 -16.64 10.57 6.98
N ASN A 161 -17.02 9.55 6.23
CA ASN A 161 -17.54 9.66 4.87
C ASN A 161 -18.45 8.46 4.54
N GLU A 162 -19.65 8.74 4.01
CA GLU A 162 -20.61 7.71 3.59
C GLU A 162 -20.23 6.96 2.30
N GLN A 163 -19.16 7.39 1.61
CA GLN A 163 -18.72 6.84 0.32
C GLN A 163 -17.27 6.31 0.41
N SER A 164 -16.96 5.62 1.49
CA SER A 164 -15.67 4.96 1.66
C SER A 164 -15.67 3.60 0.94
N SER A 165 -14.71 3.36 0.08
CA SER A 165 -14.65 2.14 -0.74
C SER A 165 -13.23 1.62 -0.90
N ILE A 166 -13.12 0.33 -1.19
CA ILE A 166 -11.87 -0.32 -1.58
C ILE A 166 -12.04 -0.86 -2.99
N VAL A 167 -11.14 -0.47 -3.88
CA VAL A 167 -11.00 -0.99 -5.24
C VAL A 167 -10.02 -2.14 -5.25
N ILE A 168 -10.41 -3.26 -5.82
CA ILE A 168 -9.57 -4.43 -6.11
C ILE A 168 -9.41 -4.52 -7.62
N ASP A 169 -8.17 -4.67 -8.07
CA ASP A 169 -7.80 -4.78 -9.47
C ASP A 169 -6.99 -6.05 -9.67
N ALA A 170 -7.55 -7.03 -10.37
CA ALA A 170 -6.92 -8.32 -10.62
C ALA A 170 -6.09 -8.36 -11.91
N PHE A 171 -5.91 -7.20 -12.54
CA PHE A 171 -5.12 -6.95 -13.74
C PHE A 171 -5.55 -7.74 -14.98
N ASP A 172 -4.95 -7.40 -16.09
CA ASP A 172 -5.20 -7.94 -17.42
C ASP A 172 -4.56 -9.31 -17.68
N LYS A 173 -4.69 -9.82 -18.89
CA LYS A 173 -4.25 -11.12 -19.40
C LYS A 173 -5.03 -12.31 -18.83
N GLY A 174 -6.22 -12.06 -18.34
CA GLY A 174 -7.11 -13.06 -17.78
C GLY A 174 -7.17 -13.00 -16.26
N SER A 175 -8.33 -12.67 -15.75
CA SER A 175 -8.55 -12.60 -14.31
C SER A 175 -9.99 -12.97 -13.93
N TYR A 176 -10.16 -13.31 -12.67
CA TYR A 176 -11.43 -13.70 -12.08
C TYR A 176 -11.58 -13.05 -10.72
N ILE A 177 -12.79 -12.64 -10.41
CA ILE A 177 -13.16 -12.10 -9.10
C ILE A 177 -14.55 -12.57 -8.69
N LYS A 178 -14.73 -12.84 -7.40
CA LYS A 178 -16.02 -13.14 -6.78
C LYS A 178 -16.14 -12.46 -5.42
N ILE A 179 -17.19 -11.68 -5.26
CA ILE A 179 -17.57 -11.04 -4.00
C ILE A 179 -18.53 -11.98 -3.26
N ILE A 180 -18.29 -12.24 -1.99
CA ILE A 180 -19.12 -13.06 -1.11
C ILE A 180 -19.54 -12.21 0.10
N PRO A 181 -20.62 -11.40 -0.04
CA PRO A 181 -21.00 -10.43 0.98
C PRO A 181 -21.33 -11.06 2.33
N SER A 182 -21.93 -12.26 2.34
CA SER A 182 -22.27 -12.98 3.57
C SER A 182 -21.05 -13.40 4.43
N GLU A 183 -19.87 -13.38 3.84
CA GLU A 183 -18.62 -13.74 4.48
C GLU A 183 -17.64 -12.56 4.56
N ASN A 184 -18.04 -11.36 4.15
CA ASN A 184 -17.17 -10.17 4.04
C ASN A 184 -15.87 -10.52 3.28
N LYS A 185 -16.01 -11.23 2.16
CA LYS A 185 -14.89 -11.87 1.49
C LYS A 185 -14.91 -11.62 -0.02
N ILE A 186 -13.72 -11.48 -0.57
CA ILE A 186 -13.49 -11.51 -2.02
C ILE A 186 -12.47 -12.60 -2.30
N ILE A 187 -12.73 -13.40 -3.32
CA ILE A 187 -11.77 -14.36 -3.88
C ILE A 187 -11.51 -14.04 -5.33
N GLY A 188 -10.33 -14.38 -5.80
CA GLY A 188 -9.99 -14.18 -7.19
C GLY A 188 -8.71 -14.88 -7.60
N TYR A 189 -8.41 -14.74 -8.88
CA TYR A 189 -7.10 -15.08 -9.41
C TYR A 189 -6.73 -14.14 -10.56
N THR A 190 -5.45 -14.06 -10.83
CA THR A 190 -4.89 -13.43 -12.02
C THR A 190 -3.97 -14.41 -12.74
N THR A 191 -3.96 -14.34 -14.07
CA THR A 191 -3.04 -15.12 -14.90
C THR A 191 -1.89 -14.27 -15.43
N ARG A 192 -1.88 -12.97 -15.07
CA ARG A 192 -0.82 -12.08 -15.54
C ARG A 192 0.56 -12.60 -15.16
N ASN A 193 1.44 -12.67 -16.14
CA ASN A 193 2.80 -13.14 -15.97
C ASN A 193 3.73 -12.52 -17.04
N SER A 194 5.03 -12.74 -16.88
CA SER A 194 6.10 -12.26 -17.76
C SER A 194 6.60 -13.34 -18.70
N GLU A 195 5.76 -14.28 -19.08
CA GLU A 195 6.09 -15.45 -19.92
C GLU A 195 6.90 -16.54 -19.18
N GLY A 196 7.09 -17.68 -19.82
CA GLY A 196 7.87 -18.80 -19.27
C GLY A 196 7.16 -19.59 -18.16
N VAL A 197 5.87 -19.38 -17.95
CA VAL A 197 5.03 -20.13 -17.00
C VAL A 197 4.20 -21.19 -17.73
N PRO A 198 3.70 -22.24 -17.03
CA PRO A 198 2.73 -23.17 -17.60
C PRO A 198 1.44 -22.45 -18.05
N ASP A 199 0.78 -22.99 -19.08
CA ASP A 199 -0.47 -22.41 -19.65
C ASP A 199 -1.60 -22.26 -18.63
N ASN A 200 -1.59 -23.05 -17.56
CA ASN A 200 -2.58 -23.00 -16.49
C ASN A 200 -2.13 -22.17 -15.28
N PHE A 201 -1.10 -21.36 -15.41
CA PHE A 201 -0.61 -20.51 -14.33
C PHE A 201 -1.72 -19.59 -13.82
N LYS A 202 -1.89 -19.57 -12.49
CA LYS A 202 -2.80 -18.67 -11.78
C LYS A 202 -2.21 -18.31 -10.41
N ASN A 203 -2.24 -17.05 -10.07
CA ASN A 203 -2.05 -16.62 -8.69
C ASN A 203 -3.43 -16.38 -8.06
N TYR A 204 -3.76 -17.18 -7.07
CA TYR A 204 -5.03 -17.06 -6.32
C TYR A 204 -4.87 -16.15 -5.12
N PHE A 205 -5.89 -15.34 -4.86
CA PHE A 205 -5.94 -14.49 -3.67
C PHE A 205 -7.28 -14.58 -2.95
N VAL A 206 -7.24 -14.31 -1.66
CA VAL A 206 -8.42 -14.18 -0.79
C VAL A 206 -8.26 -12.91 0.03
N LEU A 207 -9.28 -12.05 0.01
CA LEU A 207 -9.37 -10.84 0.82
C LEU A 207 -10.50 -11.02 1.85
N LEU A 208 -10.19 -10.82 3.12
CA LEU A 208 -11.14 -10.85 4.22
C LEU A 208 -11.26 -9.44 4.81
N PHE A 209 -12.49 -9.01 5.06
CA PHE A 209 -12.77 -7.68 5.60
C PHE A 209 -13.42 -7.82 6.98
N ASP A 210 -13.07 -6.92 7.87
CA ASP A 210 -13.59 -6.88 9.24
C ASP A 210 -15.01 -6.28 9.33
N LYS A 211 -15.46 -5.62 8.26
CA LYS A 211 -16.78 -4.98 8.16
C LYS A 211 -17.61 -5.55 7.02
N PRO A 212 -18.95 -5.59 7.17
CA PRO A 212 -19.83 -5.94 6.08
C PRO A 212 -19.83 -4.88 4.98
N PHE A 213 -20.05 -5.32 3.75
CA PHE A 213 -20.14 -4.42 2.61
C PHE A 213 -21.51 -3.71 2.58
N ALA A 214 -21.50 -2.38 2.60
CA ALA A 214 -22.69 -1.57 2.33
C ALA A 214 -23.02 -1.56 0.84
N THR A 215 -22.00 -1.53 -0.02
CA THR A 215 -22.14 -1.63 -1.47
C THR A 215 -21.10 -2.58 -2.05
N ASN A 216 -21.43 -3.20 -3.19
CA ASN A 216 -20.51 -4.11 -3.87
C ASN A 216 -20.77 -4.12 -5.37
N TYR A 217 -19.72 -3.99 -6.16
CA TYR A 217 -19.76 -3.98 -7.62
C TYR A 217 -18.56 -4.78 -8.14
N THR A 218 -18.76 -5.49 -9.25
CA THR A 218 -17.65 -5.95 -10.07
C THR A 218 -17.47 -5.01 -11.26
N TRP A 219 -16.32 -5.05 -11.89
CA TRP A 219 -16.05 -4.28 -13.10
C TRP A 219 -15.11 -5.05 -14.03
N HIS A 220 -15.19 -4.75 -15.32
CA HIS A 220 -14.26 -5.24 -16.33
C HIS A 220 -13.93 -4.11 -17.28
N ASP A 221 -12.66 -3.98 -17.64
CA ASP A 221 -12.14 -2.89 -18.45
C ASP A 221 -12.53 -1.51 -17.86
N LYS A 222 -13.49 -0.82 -18.45
CA LYS A 222 -14.04 0.46 -17.97
C LYS A 222 -15.54 0.39 -17.65
N ILE A 223 -16.08 -0.82 -17.53
CA ILE A 223 -17.51 -1.06 -17.35
C ILE A 223 -17.78 -1.54 -15.92
N LEU A 224 -18.62 -0.80 -15.20
CA LEU A 224 -19.07 -1.17 -13.86
C LEU A 224 -20.32 -2.06 -13.96
N GLU A 225 -20.27 -3.23 -13.33
CA GLU A 225 -21.34 -4.23 -13.28
C GLU A 225 -22.03 -4.20 -11.90
N LYS A 226 -23.18 -3.54 -11.83
CA LYS A 226 -23.87 -3.29 -10.55
C LYS A 226 -24.58 -4.51 -9.96
N ASN A 227 -24.89 -5.52 -10.78
CA ASN A 227 -25.70 -6.66 -10.37
C ASN A 227 -24.97 -8.00 -10.48
N LYS A 228 -23.67 -7.98 -10.66
CA LYS A 228 -22.84 -9.18 -10.75
C LYS A 228 -21.90 -9.23 -9.58
N LEU A 229 -21.88 -10.35 -8.89
CA LEU A 229 -20.93 -10.65 -7.79
C LEU A 229 -19.75 -11.48 -8.24
N GLU A 230 -19.78 -11.94 -9.49
CA GLU A 230 -18.76 -12.83 -10.04
C GLU A 230 -18.51 -12.49 -11.51
N LEU A 231 -17.24 -12.38 -11.87
CA LEU A 231 -16.80 -12.04 -13.22
C LEU A 231 -15.49 -12.76 -13.58
N THR A 232 -15.43 -13.18 -14.85
CA THR A 232 -14.21 -13.63 -15.52
C THR A 232 -14.10 -12.87 -16.83
N ASN A 233 -12.98 -12.20 -17.05
CA ASN A 233 -12.68 -11.51 -18.31
C ASN A 233 -11.17 -11.33 -18.44
N ASP A 234 -10.73 -10.64 -19.49
CA ASP A 234 -9.31 -10.27 -19.64
C ASP A 234 -8.82 -9.41 -18.48
N HIS A 235 -9.60 -8.42 -18.06
CA HIS A 235 -9.30 -7.53 -16.95
C HIS A 235 -10.54 -7.32 -16.09
N VAL A 236 -10.51 -7.82 -14.86
CA VAL A 236 -11.61 -7.65 -13.90
C VAL A 236 -11.16 -7.10 -12.58
N GLY A 237 -12.12 -6.55 -11.85
CA GLY A 237 -11.95 -6.14 -10.48
C GLY A 237 -13.24 -5.99 -9.72
N ALA A 238 -13.15 -5.49 -8.51
CA ALA A 238 -14.28 -5.23 -7.62
C ALA A 238 -14.16 -3.86 -6.96
N VAL A 239 -15.29 -3.33 -6.53
CA VAL A 239 -15.38 -2.20 -5.60
C VAL A 239 -16.33 -2.58 -4.48
N VAL A 240 -15.88 -2.50 -3.25
CA VAL A 240 -16.68 -2.72 -2.04
C VAL A 240 -16.69 -1.47 -1.19
N GLY A 241 -17.86 -1.04 -0.74
CA GLY A 241 -18.07 0.16 0.08
C GLY A 241 -18.51 -0.20 1.51
N PHE A 242 -18.23 0.69 2.46
CA PHE A 242 -18.45 0.53 3.90
C PHE A 242 -19.25 1.68 4.47
#